data_403624c8a6ea3a06413657c8b7ce17cb
#
_entry.id   403624c8a6ea3a06413657c8b7ce17cb
#
_cell.length_a   1.000
_cell.length_b   1.000
_cell.length_c   1.000
_cell.angle_alpha   90.00
_cell.angle_beta   90.00
_cell.angle_gamma   90.00
#
_symmetry.space_group_name_H-M   'P 1'
#
loop_
_entity.id
_entity.type
_entity.pdbx_description
1 polymer ?
#
loop_
_entity_poly.entity_id
_entity_poly.type
_entity_poly.pdbx_seq_one_letter_code
_entity_poly.pdbx_strand_id
1 'polypeptide(L)'
;MAISIEFKDKYVYFGPEAGLHTQGEARAEVYDVTGPRYHDGHALSAMTWYVRAGNPDYMTIINKQLRVSVDPDNEGQIIITWPVDADFTAYSGQLDVQFVAKSSTGEEIIKLQSNGLQLAASVEGTA
;
A
#
# COMPACT_ATOMS: atom_id res chain seq x y z
N MET A 1 4.66 12.33 -8.99
CA MET A 1 3.57 12.86 -8.15
C MET A 1 2.87 11.71 -7.45
N ALA A 2 2.64 11.86 -6.15
CA ALA A 2 1.98 10.81 -5.39
C ALA A 2 0.45 10.90 -5.55
N ILE A 3 -0.19 9.73 -5.54
CA ILE A 3 -1.64 9.63 -5.59
C ILE A 3 -2.13 9.45 -4.16
N SER A 4 -3.00 10.37 -3.70
CA SER A 4 -3.53 10.32 -2.34
C SER A 4 -4.80 9.48 -2.30
N ILE A 5 -4.83 8.52 -1.36
CA ILE A 5 -5.99 7.67 -1.14
C ILE A 5 -6.26 7.62 0.36
N GLU A 6 -7.49 7.93 0.76
CA GLU A 6 -7.86 7.90 2.17
C GLU A 6 -8.41 6.52 2.53
N PHE A 7 -7.91 5.93 3.64
CA PHE A 7 -8.51 4.70 4.14
C PHE A 7 -9.69 5.03 5.07
N LYS A 8 -10.74 4.24 4.97
CA LYS A 8 -11.95 4.36 5.79
C LYS A 8 -12.36 2.99 6.26
N ASP A 9 -12.74 2.89 7.53
CA ASP A 9 -13.22 1.63 8.12
C ASP A 9 -12.23 0.49 7.88
N LYS A 10 -10.94 0.78 8.01
CA LYS A 10 -9.84 -0.17 7.79
C LYS A 10 -9.80 -0.72 6.36
N TYR A 11 -10.22 0.09 5.39
CA TYR A 11 -10.21 -0.30 3.99
C TYR A 11 -9.60 0.79 3.11
N VAL A 12 -8.74 0.38 2.20
CA VAL A 12 -8.14 1.24 1.17
C VAL A 12 -8.73 0.84 -0.17
N TYR A 13 -9.41 1.78 -0.83
CA TYR A 13 -9.98 1.52 -2.15
C TYR A 13 -9.12 2.15 -3.25
N PHE A 14 -8.52 1.30 -4.08
CA PHE A 14 -7.78 1.74 -5.25
C PHE A 14 -8.78 1.87 -6.41
N GLY A 15 -9.22 3.10 -6.67
CA GLY A 15 -10.17 3.40 -7.71
C GLY A 15 -9.50 3.82 -9.02
N PRO A 16 -10.25 4.41 -9.94
CA PRO A 16 -9.69 4.84 -11.23
C PRO A 16 -8.52 5.80 -11.11
N GLU A 17 -8.47 6.61 -10.05
CA GLU A 17 -7.38 7.55 -9.81
C GLU A 17 -6.06 6.87 -9.47
N ALA A 18 -6.10 5.59 -9.12
CA ALA A 18 -4.90 4.83 -8.82
C ALA A 18 -4.03 4.55 -10.05
N GLY A 19 -4.59 4.78 -11.25
CA GLY A 19 -3.87 4.59 -12.48
C GLY A 19 -3.76 3.13 -12.89
N LEU A 20 -3.11 2.91 -14.02
CA LEU A 20 -2.86 1.59 -14.55
C LEU A 20 -1.43 1.18 -14.27
N HIS A 21 -1.27 -0.07 -13.86
CA HIS A 21 0.05 -0.66 -13.65
C HIS A 21 0.29 -1.74 -14.70
N THR A 22 1.54 -1.85 -15.13
CA THR A 22 1.94 -2.85 -16.12
C THR A 22 3.04 -3.71 -15.52
N GLN A 23 2.99 -5.00 -15.81
CA GLN A 23 4.00 -5.94 -15.38
C GLN A 23 5.42 -5.43 -15.73
N GLY A 24 6.31 -5.47 -14.75
CA GLY A 24 7.71 -5.11 -14.95
C GLY A 24 8.06 -3.65 -14.74
N GLU A 25 7.09 -2.79 -14.46
CA GLU A 25 7.39 -1.38 -14.19
C GLU A 25 8.21 -1.23 -12.91
N ALA A 26 9.38 -0.58 -13.02
CA ALA A 26 10.27 -0.37 -11.88
C ALA A 26 9.84 0.82 -11.03
N ARG A 27 9.15 1.78 -11.63
CA ARG A 27 8.66 2.98 -10.94
C ARG A 27 7.25 3.25 -11.40
N ALA A 28 6.32 2.46 -10.89
CA ALA A 28 4.92 2.60 -11.30
C ALA A 28 4.32 3.88 -10.70
N GLU A 29 3.87 3.82 -9.47
CA GLU A 29 3.25 4.95 -8.80
C GLU A 29 3.70 5.02 -7.35
N VAL A 30 3.52 6.18 -6.74
CA VAL A 30 3.68 6.35 -5.30
C VAL A 30 2.30 6.67 -4.75
N TYR A 31 1.86 5.88 -3.77
CA TYR A 31 0.59 6.12 -3.11
C TYR A 31 0.84 6.72 -1.72
N ASP A 32 0.15 7.82 -1.44
CA ASP A 32 0.06 8.39 -0.11
C ASP A 32 -1.26 7.96 0.49
N VAL A 33 -1.21 6.97 1.36
CA VAL A 33 -2.41 6.44 2.02
C VAL A 33 -2.62 7.25 3.29
N THR A 34 -3.73 7.96 3.37
CA THR A 34 -4.01 8.88 4.46
C THR A 34 -5.14 8.36 5.35
N GLY A 35 -5.11 8.71 6.62
CA GLY A 35 -6.17 8.33 7.53
C GLY A 35 -5.94 8.90 8.92
N PRO A 36 -6.79 8.53 9.89
CA PRO A 36 -6.71 9.09 11.23
C PRO A 36 -5.40 8.71 11.92
N ARG A 37 -4.89 9.66 12.68
CA ARG A 37 -3.64 9.46 13.45
C ARG A 37 -3.81 8.50 14.61
N TYR A 38 -5.03 8.40 15.14
CA TYR A 38 -5.33 7.58 16.32
C TYR A 38 -6.40 6.54 16.02
N HIS A 39 -6.22 5.36 16.56
CA HIS A 39 -7.18 4.27 16.44
C HIS A 39 -7.20 3.50 17.76
N ASP A 40 -8.36 3.41 18.40
CA ASP A 40 -8.55 2.71 19.68
C ASP A 40 -7.49 3.09 20.72
N GLY A 41 -7.16 4.38 20.81
CA GLY A 41 -6.16 4.87 21.75
C GLY A 41 -4.72 4.70 21.32
N HIS A 42 -4.48 4.11 20.16
CA HIS A 42 -3.13 3.94 19.63
C HIS A 42 -2.77 5.06 18.65
N ALA A 43 -1.57 5.62 18.79
CA ALA A 43 -1.06 6.60 17.85
C ALA A 43 -0.49 5.87 16.64
N LEU A 44 -1.20 5.89 15.54
CA LEU A 44 -0.78 5.17 14.33
C LEU A 44 0.49 5.78 13.71
N SER A 45 0.79 7.04 14.04
CA SER A 45 2.04 7.68 13.62
C SER A 45 3.27 7.12 14.34
N ALA A 46 3.09 6.47 15.48
CA ALA A 46 4.17 5.86 16.24
C ALA A 46 4.35 4.37 15.92
N MET A 47 3.52 3.82 15.06
CA MET A 47 3.60 2.42 14.66
C MET A 47 4.59 2.24 13.52
N THR A 48 5.04 1.00 13.34
CA THR A 48 5.82 0.61 12.16
C THR A 48 4.85 0.05 11.14
N TRP A 49 4.85 0.63 9.96
CA TRP A 49 3.91 0.25 8.91
C TRP A 49 4.57 -0.62 7.85
N TYR A 50 3.81 -1.58 7.37
CA TYR A 50 4.24 -2.51 6.32
C TYR A 50 3.16 -2.62 5.26
N VAL A 51 3.58 -2.81 4.00
CA VAL A 51 2.69 -3.29 2.96
C VAL A 51 2.94 -4.77 2.77
N ARG A 52 1.87 -5.56 2.76
CA ARG A 52 1.89 -6.97 2.40
C ARG A 52 1.13 -7.13 1.11
N ALA A 53 1.80 -7.63 0.10
CA ALA A 53 1.19 -7.81 -1.20
C ALA A 53 1.44 -9.22 -1.69
N GLY A 54 0.46 -9.80 -2.36
CA GLY A 54 0.59 -11.15 -2.88
C GLY A 54 -0.16 -11.31 -4.18
N ASN A 55 0.44 -12.07 -5.09
CA ASN A 55 -0.23 -12.49 -6.30
C ASN A 55 -0.63 -13.96 -6.12
N PRO A 56 -1.93 -14.25 -5.97
CA PRO A 56 -2.36 -15.63 -5.65
C PRO A 56 -2.04 -16.62 -6.77
N ASP A 57 -1.95 -16.17 -8.01
CA ASP A 57 -1.65 -17.06 -9.13
C ASP A 57 -0.20 -17.53 -9.12
N TYR A 58 0.68 -16.78 -8.51
CA TYR A 58 2.11 -17.09 -8.46
C TYR A 58 2.58 -17.41 -7.05
N MET A 59 1.69 -17.37 -6.08
CA MET A 59 1.97 -17.68 -4.68
C MET A 59 3.14 -16.89 -4.11
N THR A 60 3.31 -15.65 -4.57
CA THR A 60 4.34 -14.77 -4.07
C THR A 60 3.77 -13.82 -3.02
N ILE A 61 4.53 -13.59 -1.96
CA ILE A 61 4.17 -12.65 -0.91
C ILE A 61 5.33 -11.71 -0.70
N ILE A 62 5.05 -10.41 -0.74
CA ILE A 62 6.04 -9.36 -0.53
C ILE A 62 5.63 -8.60 0.72
N ASN A 63 6.58 -8.37 1.61
CA ASN A 63 6.35 -7.64 2.85
C ASN A 63 7.44 -6.59 2.97
N LYS A 64 7.08 -5.32 2.87
CA LYS A 64 8.05 -4.22 2.95
C LYS A 64 7.61 -3.16 3.94
N GLN A 65 8.56 -2.62 4.68
CA GLN A 65 8.31 -1.51 5.60
C GLN A 65 8.09 -0.22 4.83
N LEU A 66 7.11 0.55 5.27
CA LEU A 66 6.75 1.82 4.68
C LEU A 66 7.06 2.97 5.63
N ARG A 67 7.25 4.15 5.04
CA ARG A 67 7.41 5.37 5.82
C ARG A 67 6.03 5.91 6.20
N VAL A 68 5.91 6.35 7.44
CA VAL A 68 4.71 7.01 7.94
C VAL A 68 5.11 8.37 8.49
N SER A 69 4.27 9.38 8.28
CA SER A 69 4.47 10.72 8.82
C SER A 69 3.13 11.33 9.21
N VAL A 70 3.19 12.32 10.09
CA VAL A 70 2.00 13.12 10.41
C VAL A 70 1.82 14.12 9.28
N ASP A 71 0.57 14.29 8.82
CA ASP A 71 0.27 15.25 7.76
C ASP A 71 0.61 16.66 8.24
N PRO A 72 1.49 17.38 7.55
CA PRO A 72 1.88 18.73 7.97
C PRO A 72 0.72 19.73 7.97
N ASP A 73 -0.33 19.45 7.21
CA ASP A 73 -1.52 20.30 7.12
C ASP A 73 -2.65 19.87 8.05
N ASN A 74 -2.54 18.69 8.67
CA ASN A 74 -3.58 18.17 9.55
C ASN A 74 -2.97 17.21 10.57
N GLU A 75 -2.76 17.70 11.80
CA GLU A 75 -2.14 16.93 12.86
C GLU A 75 -2.92 15.67 13.28
N GLY A 76 -4.20 15.61 12.96
CA GLY A 76 -5.04 14.45 13.26
C GLY A 76 -4.98 13.36 12.21
N GLN A 77 -4.11 13.50 11.21
CA GLN A 77 -4.04 12.61 10.06
C GLN A 77 -2.60 12.16 9.83
N ILE A 78 -2.44 10.92 9.38
CA ILE A 78 -1.13 10.39 8.96
C ILE A 78 -1.11 10.14 7.47
N ILE A 79 0.11 10.07 6.94
CA ILE A 79 0.39 9.72 5.55
C ILE A 79 1.32 8.53 5.55
N ILE A 80 0.89 7.43 4.93
CA ILE A 80 1.69 6.23 4.74
C ILE A 80 2.10 6.21 3.26
N THR A 81 3.40 6.26 3.01
CA THR A 81 3.92 6.36 1.64
C THR A 81 4.33 4.98 1.12
N TRP A 82 3.71 4.55 0.03
CA TRP A 82 4.00 3.28 -0.62
C TRP A 82 4.46 3.51 -2.05
N PRO A 83 5.77 3.40 -2.31
CA PRO A 83 6.28 3.40 -3.68
C PRO A 83 6.13 1.99 -4.27
N VAL A 84 5.39 1.88 -5.36
CA VAL A 84 5.20 0.60 -6.05
C VAL A 84 6.37 0.41 -7.00
N ASP A 85 7.25 -0.52 -6.65
CA ASP A 85 8.47 -0.78 -7.42
C ASP A 85 8.37 -2.13 -8.17
N ALA A 86 9.47 -2.54 -8.76
CA ALA A 86 9.53 -3.74 -9.59
C ALA A 86 9.17 -5.02 -8.83
N ASP A 87 9.38 -5.06 -7.53
CA ASP A 87 9.04 -6.26 -6.75
C ASP A 87 7.53 -6.50 -6.73
N PHE A 88 6.74 -5.41 -6.75
CA PHE A 88 5.29 -5.50 -6.74
C PHE A 88 4.71 -5.72 -8.14
N THR A 89 5.45 -5.38 -9.17
CA THR A 89 4.98 -5.45 -10.57
C THR A 89 5.54 -6.65 -11.33
N ALA A 90 6.18 -7.59 -10.63
CA ALA A 90 6.85 -8.72 -11.28
C ALA A 90 5.93 -9.61 -12.11
N TYR A 91 4.67 -9.73 -11.70
CA TYR A 91 3.69 -10.60 -12.37
C TYR A 91 2.44 -9.82 -12.72
N SER A 92 1.81 -10.18 -13.83
CA SER A 92 0.52 -9.59 -14.20
C SER A 92 -0.62 -10.25 -13.42
N GLY A 93 -1.78 -9.61 -13.44
CA GLY A 93 -2.97 -10.09 -12.78
C GLY A 93 -3.28 -9.34 -11.51
N GLN A 94 -4.03 -9.97 -10.62
CA GLN A 94 -4.47 -9.35 -9.38
C GLN A 94 -3.33 -9.38 -8.36
N LEU A 95 -3.04 -8.21 -7.78
CA LEU A 95 -2.14 -8.09 -6.65
C LEU A 95 -2.98 -7.75 -5.41
N ASP A 96 -3.06 -8.67 -4.48
CA ASP A 96 -3.75 -8.44 -3.21
C ASP A 96 -2.84 -7.61 -2.31
N VAL A 97 -3.39 -6.56 -1.70
CA VAL A 97 -2.61 -5.60 -0.92
C VAL A 97 -3.26 -5.37 0.43
N GLN A 98 -2.44 -5.43 1.48
CA GLN A 98 -2.84 -5.09 2.84
C GLN A 98 -1.79 -4.17 3.45
N PHE A 99 -2.23 -3.28 4.33
CA PHE A 99 -1.32 -2.44 5.11
C PHE A 99 -1.44 -2.83 6.57
N VAL A 100 -0.30 -3.05 7.22
CA VAL A 100 -0.26 -3.54 8.59
C VAL A 100 0.55 -2.59 9.45
N ALA A 101 0.00 -2.18 10.60
CA ALA A 101 0.72 -1.40 11.59
C ALA A 101 1.07 -2.28 12.78
N LYS A 102 2.34 -2.29 13.14
CA LYS A 102 2.83 -3.04 14.30
C LYS A 102 3.33 -2.11 15.38
N SER A 103 3.06 -2.48 16.63
CA SER A 103 3.60 -1.77 17.79
C SER A 103 5.10 -2.07 17.95
N SER A 104 5.74 -1.38 18.89
CA SER A 104 7.15 -1.63 19.20
C SER A 104 7.42 -3.04 19.70
N THR A 105 6.39 -3.74 20.18
CA THR A 105 6.51 -5.12 20.63
C THR A 105 6.22 -6.14 19.52
N GLY A 106 5.94 -5.68 18.31
CA GLY A 106 5.63 -6.54 17.18
C GLY A 106 4.18 -6.97 17.06
N GLU A 107 3.32 -6.48 17.93
CA GLU A 107 1.89 -6.78 17.88
C GLU A 107 1.23 -6.05 16.71
N GLU A 108 0.41 -6.76 15.93
CA GLU A 108 -0.31 -6.18 14.80
C GLU A 108 -1.55 -5.44 15.32
N ILE A 109 -1.43 -4.12 15.43
CA ILE A 109 -2.46 -3.27 16.01
C ILE A 109 -3.63 -3.05 15.05
N ILE A 110 -3.34 -2.83 13.77
CA ILE A 110 -4.38 -2.61 12.77
C ILE A 110 -3.93 -3.18 11.43
N LYS A 111 -4.88 -3.75 10.70
CA LYS A 111 -4.69 -4.21 9.33
C LYS A 111 -5.70 -3.52 8.43
N LEU A 112 -5.21 -2.86 7.39
CA LEU A 112 -6.06 -2.25 6.39
C LEU A 112 -6.20 -3.20 5.21
N GLN A 113 -7.41 -3.56 4.87
CA GLN A 113 -7.69 -4.35 3.68
C GLN A 113 -7.81 -3.44 2.46
N SER A 114 -7.74 -4.00 1.28
CA SER A 114 -7.94 -3.24 0.04
C SER A 114 -8.54 -4.12 -1.05
N ASN A 115 -8.99 -3.47 -2.12
CA ASN A 115 -9.40 -4.18 -3.33
C ASN A 115 -8.20 -4.61 -4.19
N GLY A 116 -6.98 -4.20 -3.79
CA GLY A 116 -5.77 -4.56 -4.51
C GLY A 116 -5.55 -3.78 -5.80
N LEU A 117 -4.54 -4.19 -6.53
CA LEU A 117 -4.18 -3.57 -7.82
C LEU A 117 -4.29 -4.59 -8.92
N GLN A 118 -4.63 -4.12 -10.12
CA GLN A 118 -4.65 -4.96 -11.31
C GLN A 118 -3.47 -4.58 -12.20
N LEU A 119 -2.64 -5.56 -12.53
CA LEU A 119 -1.47 -5.34 -13.38
C LEU A 119 -1.72 -5.95 -14.77
N ALA A 120 -1.59 -5.11 -15.78
CA ALA A 120 -1.68 -5.56 -17.17
C ALA A 120 -0.41 -6.34 -17.53
N ALA A 121 -0.56 -7.35 -18.37
CA ALA A 121 0.60 -8.08 -18.87
C ALA A 121 1.44 -7.17 -19.77
N SER A 122 2.75 -7.37 -19.75
CA SER A 122 3.65 -6.66 -20.64
C SER A 122 3.40 -7.11 -22.08
N VAL A 123 3.38 -6.16 -23.01
CA VAL A 123 3.11 -6.43 -24.42
C VAL A 123 4.40 -6.49 -25.22
N GLU A 124 5.52 -6.61 -24.55
CA GLU A 124 6.80 -6.73 -25.24
C GLU A 124 6.85 -8.03 -26.01
N GLY A 125 7.03 -7.91 -27.32
CA GLY A 125 7.02 -9.07 -28.19
C GLY A 125 8.09 -10.09 -27.89
N THR A 126 9.12 -9.68 -27.28
CA THR A 126 10.20 -10.55 -26.90
C THR A 126 9.98 -11.17 -25.55
N ALA A 127 8.99 -10.73 -25.01
CA ALA A 127 8.80 -11.20 -23.67
C ALA A 127 9.87 -12.10 -23.31
#